data_94d7ac59b7c379b01a72c2e52f239639
#
_entry.id   94d7ac59b7c379b01a72c2e52f239639
#
_cell.length_a   1.000
_cell.length_b   1.000
_cell.length_c   1.000
_cell.angle_alpha   90.00
_cell.angle_beta   90.00
_cell.angle_gamma   90.00
#
_symmetry.space_group_name_H-M   'P 1'
#
loop_
_entity.id
_entity.type
_entity.pdbx_description
1 polymer ?
#
loop_
_entity_poly.entity_id
_entity_poly.type
_entity_poly.pdbx_seq_one_letter_code
_entity_poly.pdbx_strand_id
1 'polypeptide(L)'
;MTRIGIDMMGGDFAPLEAVKGASAFMAYNKEPVHLVLIGDEAILQLHLEGNSMNKSNYSIVHAPEVIEMHEHPTKALKEKPRSSIAVGFQLLAKGDIDGFISAGNTGAMMVGALFSIKAIEGVLRPTIGAYMPREDGSLGLLVDVGLNADCKPENLNQFAILGSLFAKHI
;
A
#
# COMPACT_ATOMS: atom_id res chain seq x y z
N MET A 1 -19.68 -0.53 -0.68
CA MET A 1 -18.73 -1.67 -0.65
C MET A 1 -17.34 -1.08 -0.84
N THR A 2 -16.46 -1.27 0.11
CA THR A 2 -15.09 -0.74 0.09
C THR A 2 -14.25 -1.51 -0.94
N ARG A 3 -13.50 -0.79 -1.79
CA ARG A 3 -12.62 -1.37 -2.81
C ARG A 3 -11.17 -1.17 -2.39
N ILE A 4 -10.45 -2.26 -2.18
CA ILE A 4 -9.05 -2.22 -1.74
C ILE A 4 -8.15 -2.73 -2.87
N GLY A 5 -7.28 -1.85 -3.37
CA GLY A 5 -6.22 -2.22 -4.30
C GLY A 5 -5.06 -2.89 -3.57
N ILE A 6 -4.58 -3.99 -4.11
CA ILE A 6 -3.43 -4.72 -3.56
C ILE A 6 -2.38 -4.86 -4.66
N ASP A 7 -1.18 -4.37 -4.40
CA ASP A 7 0.01 -4.67 -5.20
C ASP A 7 0.38 -6.15 -5.00
N MET A 8 0.08 -6.95 -6.01
CA MET A 8 0.31 -8.38 -5.97
C MET A 8 1.75 -8.77 -6.35
N MET A 9 2.52 -7.80 -6.85
CA MET A 9 3.90 -8.02 -7.33
C MET A 9 4.94 -7.48 -6.36
N GLY A 10 4.52 -6.82 -5.28
CA GLY A 10 5.41 -6.28 -4.24
C GLY A 10 5.70 -7.29 -3.13
N GLY A 11 6.96 -7.29 -2.65
CA GLY A 11 7.43 -8.17 -1.58
C GLY A 11 8.29 -9.34 -2.08
N ASP A 12 9.06 -9.93 -1.15
CA ASP A 12 10.10 -10.93 -1.47
C ASP A 12 9.54 -12.24 -2.06
N PHE A 13 8.29 -12.56 -1.75
CA PHE A 13 7.63 -13.80 -2.16
C PHE A 13 6.37 -13.54 -3.00
N ALA A 14 6.32 -12.37 -3.64
CA ALA A 14 5.23 -12.05 -4.56
C ALA A 14 5.28 -12.94 -5.82
N PRO A 15 4.12 -13.26 -6.42
CA PRO A 15 2.77 -12.94 -5.97
C PRO A 15 2.17 -13.97 -5.00
N LEU A 16 2.87 -15.09 -4.75
CA LEU A 16 2.33 -16.25 -4.03
C LEU A 16 1.79 -15.88 -2.63
N GLU A 17 2.60 -15.20 -1.82
CA GLU A 17 2.19 -14.84 -0.46
C GLU A 17 1.13 -13.72 -0.45
N ALA A 18 1.14 -12.83 -1.43
CA ALA A 18 0.09 -11.83 -1.60
C ALA A 18 -1.27 -12.50 -1.92
N VAL A 19 -1.29 -13.52 -2.80
CA VAL A 19 -2.49 -14.31 -3.11
C VAL A 19 -2.99 -15.07 -1.89
N LYS A 20 -2.09 -15.72 -1.13
CA LYS A 20 -2.45 -16.41 0.12
C LYS A 20 -3.04 -15.45 1.16
N GLY A 21 -2.42 -14.29 1.33
CA GLY A 21 -2.88 -13.25 2.26
C GLY A 21 -4.27 -12.71 1.89
N ALA A 22 -4.49 -12.40 0.61
CA ALA A 22 -5.79 -11.97 0.11
C ALA A 22 -6.86 -13.03 0.33
N SER A 23 -6.53 -14.30 0.09
CA SER A 23 -7.45 -15.43 0.31
C SER A 23 -7.78 -15.64 1.78
N ALA A 24 -6.78 -15.58 2.65
CA ALA A 24 -6.99 -15.69 4.09
C ALA A 24 -7.85 -14.53 4.60
N PHE A 25 -7.58 -13.30 4.16
CA PHE A 25 -8.41 -12.14 4.50
C PHE A 25 -9.87 -12.38 4.11
N MET A 26 -10.14 -12.79 2.86
CA MET A 26 -11.50 -13.02 2.39
C MET A 26 -12.22 -14.16 3.10
N ALA A 27 -11.50 -15.17 3.61
CA ALA A 27 -12.07 -16.26 4.37
C ALA A 27 -12.56 -15.83 5.76
N TYR A 28 -11.92 -14.85 6.39
CA TYR A 28 -12.25 -14.35 7.73
C TYR A 28 -13.07 -13.07 7.72
N ASN A 29 -12.98 -12.27 6.65
CA ASN A 29 -13.65 -10.99 6.56
C ASN A 29 -15.17 -11.14 6.40
N LYS A 30 -15.92 -10.39 7.20
CA LYS A 30 -17.41 -10.35 7.16
C LYS A 30 -17.95 -9.07 6.54
N GLU A 31 -17.09 -8.08 6.35
CA GLU A 31 -17.49 -6.79 5.80
C GLU A 31 -17.54 -6.83 4.27
N PRO A 32 -18.40 -6.02 3.63
CA PRO A 32 -18.52 -5.98 2.18
C PRO A 32 -17.32 -5.27 1.55
N VAL A 33 -16.27 -6.03 1.25
CA VAL A 33 -15.03 -5.58 0.61
C VAL A 33 -14.87 -6.23 -0.76
N HIS A 34 -14.42 -5.45 -1.75
CA HIS A 34 -13.98 -5.93 -3.05
C HIS A 34 -12.47 -5.71 -3.20
N LEU A 35 -11.72 -6.76 -3.52
CA LEU A 35 -10.28 -6.67 -3.73
C LEU A 35 -9.98 -6.39 -5.21
N VAL A 36 -9.12 -5.41 -5.46
CA VAL A 36 -8.58 -5.11 -6.79
C VAL A 36 -7.12 -5.58 -6.80
N LEU A 37 -6.88 -6.75 -7.41
CA LEU A 37 -5.57 -7.39 -7.46
C LEU A 37 -4.78 -6.82 -8.63
N ILE A 38 -3.70 -6.09 -8.34
CA ILE A 38 -2.94 -5.33 -9.33
C ILE A 38 -1.60 -6.04 -9.60
N GLY A 39 -1.39 -6.52 -10.83
CA GLY A 39 -0.18 -7.25 -11.19
C GLY A 39 -0.26 -7.87 -12.57
N ASP A 40 0.71 -8.72 -12.92
CA ASP A 40 0.66 -9.47 -14.17
C ASP A 40 -0.51 -10.45 -14.15
N GLU A 41 -1.46 -10.23 -15.05
CA GLU A 41 -2.73 -10.98 -15.08
C GLU A 41 -2.52 -12.48 -15.28
N ALA A 42 -1.60 -12.87 -16.17
CA ALA A 42 -1.36 -14.28 -16.47
C ALA A 42 -0.76 -14.99 -15.25
N ILE A 43 0.19 -14.35 -14.58
CA ILE A 43 0.81 -14.86 -13.35
C ILE A 43 -0.23 -14.95 -12.23
N LEU A 44 -1.05 -13.92 -12.06
CA LEU A 44 -2.09 -13.91 -11.02
C LEU A 44 -3.15 -14.97 -11.25
N GLN A 45 -3.61 -15.16 -12.49
CA GLN A 45 -4.58 -16.22 -12.82
C GLN A 45 -4.04 -17.60 -12.46
N LEU A 46 -2.77 -17.88 -12.79
CA LEU A 46 -2.12 -19.15 -12.44
C LEU A 46 -2.12 -19.40 -10.92
N HIS A 47 -1.78 -18.38 -10.11
CA HIS A 47 -1.76 -18.53 -8.66
C HIS A 47 -3.13 -18.52 -8.00
N LEU A 48 -4.14 -17.98 -8.68
CA LEU A 48 -5.53 -17.99 -8.22
C LEU A 48 -6.27 -19.29 -8.61
N GLU A 49 -5.74 -20.04 -9.58
CA GLU A 49 -6.25 -21.37 -9.92
C GLU A 49 -6.11 -22.32 -8.72
N GLY A 50 -7.21 -22.95 -8.33
CA GLY A 50 -7.26 -23.79 -7.13
C GLY A 50 -7.41 -23.05 -5.80
N ASN A 51 -7.46 -21.72 -5.83
CA ASN A 51 -7.74 -20.92 -4.65
C ASN A 51 -9.26 -20.83 -4.38
N SER A 52 -9.63 -20.79 -3.10
CA SER A 52 -11.03 -20.78 -2.66
C SER A 52 -11.71 -19.41 -2.73
N MET A 53 -11.02 -18.36 -3.21
CA MET A 53 -11.63 -17.02 -3.33
C MET A 53 -12.77 -17.01 -4.35
N ASN A 54 -13.92 -16.48 -3.94
CA ASN A 54 -15.05 -16.29 -4.85
C ASN A 54 -14.70 -15.17 -5.86
N LYS A 55 -14.83 -15.48 -7.15
CA LYS A 55 -14.56 -14.54 -8.25
C LYS A 55 -15.39 -13.26 -8.21
N SER A 56 -16.52 -13.25 -7.51
CA SER A 56 -17.32 -12.02 -7.32
C SER A 56 -16.70 -11.01 -6.35
N ASN A 57 -15.74 -11.44 -5.52
CA ASN A 57 -15.15 -10.64 -4.46
C ASN A 57 -13.86 -9.94 -4.86
N TYR A 58 -13.36 -10.22 -6.06
CA TYR A 58 -12.16 -9.55 -6.57
C TYR A 58 -12.23 -9.29 -8.08
N SER A 59 -11.39 -8.39 -8.53
CA SER A 59 -11.07 -8.15 -9.94
C SER A 59 -9.56 -8.06 -10.11
N ILE A 60 -9.06 -8.34 -11.31
CA ILE A 60 -7.64 -8.20 -11.66
C ILE A 60 -7.47 -6.98 -12.54
N VAL A 61 -6.46 -6.18 -12.22
CA VAL A 61 -6.00 -5.08 -13.06
C VAL A 61 -4.59 -5.40 -13.53
N HIS A 62 -4.42 -5.55 -14.84
CA HIS A 62 -3.15 -5.94 -15.46
C HIS A 62 -2.09 -4.84 -15.31
N ALA A 63 -0.99 -5.17 -14.64
CA ALA A 63 0.18 -4.33 -14.43
C ALA A 63 1.44 -5.20 -14.59
N PRO A 64 2.05 -5.25 -15.80
CA PRO A 64 3.10 -6.21 -16.13
C PRO A 64 4.50 -5.81 -15.63
N GLU A 65 4.67 -4.58 -15.14
CA GLU A 65 5.96 -4.09 -14.69
C GLU A 65 6.06 -4.15 -13.16
N VAL A 66 7.26 -4.40 -12.65
CA VAL A 66 7.55 -4.46 -11.22
C VAL A 66 8.65 -3.46 -10.88
N ILE A 67 8.43 -2.67 -9.82
CA ILE A 67 9.47 -1.83 -9.22
C ILE A 67 10.17 -2.66 -8.15
N GLU A 68 11.45 -2.96 -8.38
CA GLU A 68 12.25 -3.76 -7.47
C GLU A 68 12.65 -2.98 -6.21
N MET A 69 12.95 -3.69 -5.12
CA MET A 69 13.28 -3.06 -3.83
C MET A 69 14.55 -2.19 -3.88
N HIS A 70 15.49 -2.51 -4.77
CA HIS A 70 16.76 -1.79 -4.93
C HIS A 70 16.68 -0.60 -5.89
N GLU A 71 15.59 -0.42 -6.62
CA GLU A 71 15.46 0.66 -7.60
C GLU A 71 15.22 2.02 -6.95
N HIS A 72 15.76 3.06 -7.60
CA HIS A 72 15.54 4.43 -7.13
C HIS A 72 14.07 4.84 -7.35
N PRO A 73 13.31 5.18 -6.31
CA PRO A 73 11.86 5.32 -6.35
C PRO A 73 11.32 6.24 -7.45
N THR A 74 11.84 7.47 -7.51
CA THR A 74 11.36 8.47 -8.48
C THR A 74 11.67 8.07 -9.93
N LYS A 75 12.85 7.48 -10.17
CA LYS A 75 13.26 7.02 -11.48
C LYS A 75 12.42 5.83 -11.92
N ALA A 76 12.26 4.84 -11.04
CA ALA A 76 11.49 3.64 -11.32
C ALA A 76 10.02 3.95 -11.65
N LEU A 77 9.35 4.82 -10.88
CA LEU A 77 7.98 5.23 -11.18
C LEU A 77 7.83 5.94 -12.52
N LYS A 78 8.84 6.71 -12.94
CA LYS A 78 8.83 7.39 -14.25
C LYS A 78 9.08 6.42 -15.40
N GLU A 79 9.98 5.46 -15.23
CA GLU A 79 10.37 4.50 -16.26
C GLU A 79 9.41 3.30 -16.37
N LYS A 80 8.69 2.98 -15.28
CA LYS A 80 7.73 1.86 -15.19
C LYS A 80 6.30 2.34 -14.86
N PRO A 81 5.67 3.09 -15.78
CA PRO A 81 4.32 3.63 -15.53
C PRO A 81 3.23 2.55 -15.47
N ARG A 82 3.52 1.33 -15.93
CA ARG A 82 2.64 0.17 -15.87
C ARG A 82 3.00 -0.79 -14.73
N SER A 83 3.81 -0.34 -13.76
CA SER A 83 4.08 -1.13 -12.56
C SER A 83 2.86 -1.20 -11.65
N SER A 84 2.76 -2.28 -10.87
CA SER A 84 1.66 -2.49 -9.93
C SER A 84 1.49 -1.31 -8.97
N ILE A 85 2.59 -0.72 -8.49
CA ILE A 85 2.58 0.49 -7.65
C ILE A 85 2.04 1.70 -8.41
N ALA A 86 2.54 1.96 -9.63
CA ALA A 86 2.10 3.12 -10.42
C ALA A 86 0.61 3.03 -10.78
N VAL A 87 0.16 1.84 -11.21
CA VAL A 87 -1.24 1.56 -11.53
C VAL A 87 -2.12 1.68 -10.29
N GLY A 88 -1.68 1.16 -9.14
CA GLY A 88 -2.41 1.28 -7.87
C GLY A 88 -2.67 2.75 -7.49
N PHE A 89 -1.67 3.61 -7.59
CA PHE A 89 -1.85 5.04 -7.33
C PHE A 89 -2.72 5.74 -8.38
N GLN A 90 -2.68 5.33 -9.64
CA GLN A 90 -3.61 5.86 -10.67
C GLN A 90 -5.07 5.52 -10.33
N LEU A 91 -5.34 4.29 -9.93
CA LEU A 91 -6.68 3.86 -9.51
C LEU A 91 -7.14 4.63 -8.26
N LEU A 92 -6.27 4.79 -7.28
CA LEU A 92 -6.58 5.52 -6.05
C LEU A 92 -6.88 7.01 -6.34
N ALA A 93 -6.07 7.65 -7.18
CA ALA A 93 -6.28 9.06 -7.56
C ALA A 93 -7.57 9.29 -8.36
N LYS A 94 -8.02 8.28 -9.13
CA LYS A 94 -9.30 8.32 -9.85
C LYS A 94 -10.52 8.01 -8.97
N GLY A 95 -10.31 7.48 -7.76
CA GLY A 95 -11.37 6.99 -6.92
C GLY A 95 -11.93 5.62 -7.36
N ASP A 96 -11.18 4.87 -8.16
CA ASP A 96 -11.54 3.51 -8.57
C ASP A 96 -11.30 2.49 -7.44
N ILE A 97 -10.45 2.83 -6.49
CA ILE A 97 -10.23 2.13 -5.22
C ILE A 97 -10.25 3.12 -4.05
N ASP A 98 -10.61 2.66 -2.87
CA ASP A 98 -10.74 3.47 -1.66
C ASP A 98 -9.49 3.40 -0.76
N GLY A 99 -8.65 2.38 -0.97
CA GLY A 99 -7.36 2.19 -0.29
C GLY A 99 -6.40 1.39 -1.17
N PHE A 100 -5.10 1.55 -0.93
CA PHE A 100 -4.05 0.84 -1.67
C PHE A 100 -3.00 0.27 -0.71
N ILE A 101 -2.67 -1.00 -0.88
CA ILE A 101 -1.73 -1.76 -0.05
C ILE A 101 -0.62 -2.31 -0.93
N SER A 102 0.62 -2.19 -0.48
CA SER A 102 1.80 -2.79 -1.12
C SER A 102 2.83 -3.22 -0.08
N ALA A 103 3.46 -4.37 -0.31
CA ALA A 103 4.65 -4.83 0.39
C ALA A 103 5.93 -4.60 -0.43
N GLY A 104 5.84 -3.80 -1.49
CA GLY A 104 6.95 -3.48 -2.39
C GLY A 104 7.82 -2.32 -1.91
N ASN A 105 8.44 -1.64 -2.87
CA ASN A 105 9.39 -0.55 -2.62
C ASN A 105 8.75 0.62 -1.86
N THR A 106 9.11 0.79 -0.58
CA THR A 106 8.57 1.82 0.31
C THR A 106 8.77 3.24 -0.22
N GLY A 107 9.92 3.52 -0.81
CA GLY A 107 10.19 4.82 -1.43
C GLY A 107 9.27 5.08 -2.63
N ALA A 108 9.00 4.07 -3.45
CA ALA A 108 8.05 4.19 -4.57
C ALA A 108 6.62 4.40 -4.07
N MET A 109 6.22 3.76 -2.99
CA MET A 109 4.93 4.01 -2.33
C MET A 109 4.82 5.46 -1.86
N MET A 110 5.83 6.00 -1.20
CA MET A 110 5.85 7.40 -0.75
C MET A 110 5.80 8.37 -1.92
N VAL A 111 6.67 8.19 -2.92
CA VAL A 111 6.74 9.07 -4.09
C VAL A 111 5.44 9.00 -4.91
N GLY A 112 4.90 7.80 -5.09
CA GLY A 112 3.60 7.59 -5.74
C GLY A 112 2.46 8.30 -5.03
N ALA A 113 2.38 8.19 -3.70
CA ALA A 113 1.39 8.90 -2.89
C ALA A 113 1.53 10.42 -3.04
N LEU A 114 2.75 10.95 -2.92
CA LEU A 114 3.00 12.39 -2.99
C LEU A 114 2.60 13.00 -4.34
N PHE A 115 2.90 12.31 -5.45
CA PHE A 115 2.58 12.82 -6.78
C PHE A 115 1.11 12.60 -7.18
N SER A 116 0.48 11.52 -6.72
CA SER A 116 -0.87 11.15 -7.15
C SER A 116 -1.96 11.71 -6.24
N ILE A 117 -1.76 11.67 -4.91
CA ILE A 117 -2.75 12.08 -3.91
C ILE A 117 -2.43 13.46 -3.34
N LYS A 118 -1.17 13.86 -3.40
CA LYS A 118 -0.59 15.08 -2.84
C LYS A 118 -0.52 15.04 -1.29
N ALA A 119 0.29 15.95 -0.74
CA ALA A 119 0.35 16.16 0.70
C ALA A 119 -0.85 16.98 1.19
N ILE A 120 -1.22 16.80 2.45
CA ILE A 120 -2.14 17.70 3.15
C ILE A 120 -1.51 19.10 3.17
N GLU A 121 -2.31 20.14 2.92
CA GLU A 121 -1.83 21.52 2.92
C GLU A 121 -1.13 21.87 4.23
N GLY A 122 0.04 22.48 4.15
CA GLY A 122 0.88 22.81 5.30
C GLY A 122 1.77 21.68 5.81
N VAL A 123 1.61 20.45 5.36
CA VAL A 123 2.50 19.33 5.71
C VAL A 123 3.77 19.38 4.83
N LEU A 124 4.92 19.57 5.46
CA LEU A 124 6.21 19.73 4.77
C LEU A 124 6.73 18.42 4.18
N ARG A 125 6.54 17.31 4.93
CA ARG A 125 6.95 15.97 4.51
C ARG A 125 5.93 14.94 4.95
N PRO A 126 5.58 13.96 4.11
CA PRO A 126 4.81 12.79 4.54
C PRO A 126 5.65 11.95 5.52
N THR A 127 4.97 11.16 6.32
CA THR A 127 5.59 10.25 7.28
C THR A 127 4.87 8.92 7.29
N ILE A 128 5.56 7.87 7.75
CA ILE A 128 4.98 6.53 7.93
C ILE A 128 4.82 6.27 9.42
N GLY A 129 3.63 5.84 9.82
CA GLY A 129 3.34 5.35 11.15
C GLY A 129 3.30 3.83 11.21
N ALA A 130 3.80 3.26 12.29
CA ALA A 130 3.66 1.84 12.61
C ALA A 130 3.03 1.65 13.98
N TYR A 131 2.16 0.65 14.07
CA TYR A 131 1.59 0.26 15.36
C TYR A 131 2.61 -0.47 16.21
N MET A 132 2.75 -0.04 17.46
CA MET A 132 3.62 -0.66 18.44
C MET A 132 2.76 -1.30 19.53
N PRO A 133 2.76 -2.64 19.66
CA PRO A 133 2.01 -3.30 20.72
C PRO A 133 2.60 -2.93 22.09
N ARG A 134 1.73 -2.67 23.07
CA ARG A 134 2.10 -2.42 24.46
C ARG A 134 1.80 -3.64 25.33
N GLU A 135 2.40 -3.71 26.49
CA GLU A 135 2.21 -4.81 27.45
C GLU A 135 0.76 -4.95 27.94
N ASP A 136 0.02 -3.84 28.01
CA ASP A 136 -1.39 -3.80 28.41
C ASP A 136 -2.36 -4.17 27.26
N GLY A 137 -1.83 -4.57 26.09
CA GLY A 137 -2.62 -4.91 24.92
C GLY A 137 -3.11 -3.69 24.10
N SER A 138 -2.84 -2.48 24.53
CA SER A 138 -3.13 -1.28 23.76
C SER A 138 -2.12 -1.08 22.61
N LEU A 139 -2.44 -0.22 21.67
CA LEU A 139 -1.56 0.13 20.56
C LEU A 139 -0.88 1.49 20.81
N GLY A 140 0.44 1.50 20.71
CA GLY A 140 1.22 2.71 20.53
C GLY A 140 1.41 3.03 19.05
N LEU A 141 1.85 4.24 18.74
CA LEU A 141 2.19 4.65 17.39
C LEU A 141 3.64 5.15 17.37
N LEU A 142 4.45 4.59 16.49
CA LEU A 142 5.79 5.08 16.19
C LEU A 142 5.76 5.84 14.84
N VAL A 143 6.32 7.05 14.83
CA VAL A 143 6.38 7.95 13.67
C VAL A 143 7.73 8.68 13.69
N ASP A 144 8.54 8.68 12.72
CA ASP A 144 8.57 8.12 11.37
C ASP A 144 9.34 6.78 11.38
N VAL A 145 8.87 5.78 10.65
CA VAL A 145 9.54 4.46 10.65
C VAL A 145 10.41 4.26 9.41
N GLY A 146 11.42 5.13 9.26
CA GLY A 146 12.48 4.96 8.27
C GLY A 146 12.23 5.56 6.89
N LEU A 147 11.22 6.41 6.74
CA LEU A 147 10.97 7.10 5.48
C LEU A 147 11.87 8.32 5.29
N ASN A 148 12.07 9.11 6.35
CA ASN A 148 12.83 10.34 6.32
C ASN A 148 14.16 10.17 7.08
N ALA A 149 15.26 10.02 6.34
CA ALA A 149 16.58 9.81 6.93
C ALA A 149 17.16 11.06 7.60
N ASP A 150 16.78 12.25 7.14
CA ASP A 150 17.31 13.53 7.63
C ASP A 150 16.15 14.51 7.86
N CYS A 151 15.82 14.73 9.13
CA CYS A 151 14.71 15.57 9.57
C CYS A 151 15.19 16.84 10.25
N LYS A 152 14.59 17.96 9.86
CA LYS A 152 14.69 19.21 10.61
C LYS A 152 13.74 19.19 11.82
N PRO A 153 13.98 20.02 12.87
CA PRO A 153 13.09 20.11 14.02
C PRO A 153 11.61 20.35 13.66
N GLU A 154 11.36 21.15 12.62
CA GLU A 154 10.01 21.46 12.14
C GLU A 154 9.29 20.21 11.61
N ASN A 155 10.03 19.29 10.97
CA ASN A 155 9.47 18.03 10.51
C ASN A 155 9.05 17.15 11.69
N LEU A 156 9.91 17.04 12.72
CA LEU A 156 9.59 16.24 13.92
C LEU A 156 8.38 16.80 14.66
N ASN A 157 8.24 18.11 14.76
CA ASN A 157 7.06 18.75 15.32
C ASN A 157 5.79 18.38 14.53
N GLN A 158 5.85 18.42 13.19
CA GLN A 158 4.71 18.01 12.36
C GLN A 158 4.39 16.52 12.51
N PHE A 159 5.40 15.65 12.57
CA PHE A 159 5.20 14.22 12.79
C PHE A 159 4.51 13.95 14.13
N ALA A 160 4.89 14.68 15.18
CA ALA A 160 4.23 14.56 16.49
C ALA A 160 2.74 14.97 16.41
N ILE A 161 2.42 16.05 15.70
CA ILE A 161 1.03 16.51 15.50
C ILE A 161 0.24 15.47 14.69
N LEU A 162 0.78 15.02 13.55
CA LEU A 162 0.13 14.03 12.69
C LEU A 162 -0.09 12.71 13.43
N GLY A 163 0.93 12.22 14.15
CA GLY A 163 0.84 11.01 14.97
C GLY A 163 -0.19 11.14 16.09
N SER A 164 -0.24 12.29 16.76
CA SER A 164 -1.24 12.55 17.82
C SER A 164 -2.67 12.60 17.29
N LEU A 165 -2.88 13.19 16.11
CA LEU A 165 -4.19 13.20 15.45
C LEU A 165 -4.60 11.81 15.02
N PHE A 166 -3.70 11.07 14.38
CA PHE A 166 -3.94 9.71 13.93
C PHE A 166 -4.28 8.77 15.09
N ALA A 167 -3.51 8.82 16.19
CA ALA A 167 -3.73 8.00 17.38
C ALA A 167 -5.07 8.25 18.12
N LYS A 168 -5.78 9.32 17.80
CA LYS A 168 -7.13 9.58 18.34
C LYS A 168 -8.24 8.91 17.54
N HIS A 169 -7.93 8.37 16.37
CA HIS A 169 -8.91 7.81 15.44
C HIS A 169 -8.76 6.29 15.22
N ILE A 170 -7.84 5.65 15.99
CA ILE A 170 -7.57 4.21 15.96
C ILE A 170 -7.96 3.50 17.24
#